data_e1765cc6feb062c969e8d46e14e09365
#
_entry.id   e1765cc6feb062c969e8d46e14e09365
#
_cell.length_a   1.000
_cell.length_b   1.000
_cell.length_c   1.000
_cell.angle_alpha   90.00
_cell.angle_beta   90.00
_cell.angle_gamma   90.00
#
_symmetry.space_group_name_H-M   'P 1'
#
loop_
_entity.id
_entity.type
_entity.pdbx_description
1 polymer ?
#
loop_
_entity_poly.entity_id
_entity_poly.type
_entity_poly.pdbx_seq_one_letter_code
_entity_poly.pdbx_strand_id
1 'polypeptide(L)'
;MRGFRSIFSIIIFIFFSHSAISQERPASFADLTEKLMPAVVNISTSTTVVKNVNPFPFEFPPGSPFEDMFKEFGTPQKRKSSALGSGFIIDKKGIVITNNHVIQGAEDIFIRTNENKEYKAKILGTDPLSDVAVLQIITDDKFETVKFGNSDTARIGDWVIAIGNPFGLGGTVTAGIVSARNRNIGMARYEDFIQTDASINSGNSGGPLFNMKGCLLYTSPSPRDHEQ
;
A
#
# COMPACT_ATOMS: atom_id res chain seq x y z
N MET A 1 39.49 -73.68 35.96
CA MET A 1 39.75 -72.23 35.98
C MET A 1 38.97 -71.59 34.80
N ARG A 2 37.86 -70.93 35.07
CA ARG A 2 36.92 -70.39 34.06
C ARG A 2 37.26 -68.94 33.78
N GLY A 3 37.66 -68.62 32.55
CA GLY A 3 37.93 -67.27 32.14
C GLY A 3 36.64 -66.48 31.87
N PHE A 4 36.54 -65.39 32.57
CA PHE A 4 35.43 -64.38 32.38
C PHE A 4 35.73 -63.51 31.14
N ARG A 5 34.94 -63.65 30.08
CA ARG A 5 34.97 -62.81 28.93
C ARG A 5 34.02 -61.62 29.16
N SER A 6 34.58 -60.46 29.52
CA SER A 6 33.82 -59.19 29.55
C SER A 6 33.52 -58.72 28.12
N ILE A 7 32.26 -58.74 27.79
CA ILE A 7 31.77 -58.10 26.53
C ILE A 7 31.56 -56.63 26.86
N PHE A 8 32.45 -55.79 26.33
CA PHE A 8 32.33 -54.33 26.38
C PHE A 8 31.35 -53.91 25.27
N SER A 9 30.06 -53.71 25.62
CA SER A 9 29.09 -53.15 24.70
C SER A 9 29.32 -51.64 24.55
N ILE A 10 29.90 -51.24 23.41
CA ILE A 10 30.01 -49.84 23.02
C ILE A 10 28.64 -49.39 22.53
N ILE A 11 27.91 -48.65 23.34
CA ILE A 11 26.68 -47.97 22.94
C ILE A 11 27.13 -46.73 22.20
N ILE A 12 27.08 -46.77 20.86
CA ILE A 12 27.25 -45.57 20.00
C ILE A 12 25.98 -44.77 20.11
N PHE A 13 26.00 -43.70 20.93
CA PHE A 13 24.99 -42.67 20.92
C PHE A 13 25.15 -41.84 19.64
N ILE A 14 24.37 -42.17 18.62
CA ILE A 14 24.25 -41.31 17.43
C ILE A 14 23.43 -40.11 17.85
N PHE A 15 24.12 -39.02 18.20
CA PHE A 15 23.50 -37.69 18.31
C PHE A 15 23.02 -37.29 16.90
N PHE A 16 21.77 -37.52 16.61
CA PHE A 16 21.08 -36.82 15.54
C PHE A 16 21.04 -35.35 15.92
N SER A 17 22.06 -34.60 15.56
CA SER A 17 22.00 -33.14 15.56
C SER A 17 20.91 -32.74 14.54
N HIS A 18 19.69 -32.59 15.04
CA HIS A 18 18.70 -31.83 14.31
C HIS A 18 19.28 -30.41 14.19
N SER A 19 19.92 -30.11 13.07
CA SER A 19 20.17 -28.73 12.70
C SER A 19 18.82 -28.07 12.65
N ALA A 20 18.46 -27.36 13.71
CA ALA A 20 17.36 -26.42 13.65
C ALA A 20 17.70 -25.52 12.46
N ILE A 21 16.97 -25.67 11.36
CA ILE A 21 17.03 -24.73 10.23
C ILE A 21 16.44 -23.46 10.80
N SER A 22 17.29 -22.69 11.50
CA SER A 22 17.02 -21.32 11.81
C SER A 22 16.86 -20.65 10.46
N GLN A 23 15.67 -20.20 10.14
CA GLN A 23 15.46 -19.38 8.98
C GLN A 23 16.26 -18.11 9.24
N GLU A 24 17.46 -18.05 8.63
CA GLU A 24 18.37 -16.94 8.83
C GLU A 24 17.64 -15.64 8.50
N ARG A 25 17.81 -14.68 9.37
CA ARG A 25 17.38 -13.30 9.13
C ARG A 25 17.92 -12.86 7.78
N PRO A 26 17.08 -12.30 6.87
CA PRO A 26 17.58 -11.84 5.57
C PRO A 26 18.73 -10.86 5.76
N ALA A 27 19.86 -11.10 5.13
CA ALA A 27 21.02 -10.21 5.20
C ALA A 27 20.70 -8.85 4.56
N SER A 28 19.86 -8.84 3.53
CA SER A 28 19.40 -7.63 2.84
C SER A 28 18.05 -7.91 2.15
N PHE A 29 17.28 -6.86 1.94
CA PHE A 29 16.07 -6.88 1.10
C PHE A 29 16.32 -6.25 -0.27
N ALA A 30 17.55 -5.82 -0.59
CA ALA A 30 17.87 -5.01 -1.76
C ALA A 30 17.48 -5.71 -3.08
N ASP A 31 17.92 -6.96 -3.29
CA ASP A 31 17.65 -7.71 -4.53
C ASP A 31 16.15 -7.92 -4.75
N LEU A 32 15.41 -8.17 -3.66
CA LEU A 32 13.97 -8.37 -3.73
C LEU A 32 13.26 -7.04 -4.05
N THR A 33 13.71 -5.96 -3.44
CA THR A 33 13.19 -4.61 -3.67
C THR A 33 13.43 -4.16 -5.11
N GLU A 34 14.64 -4.32 -5.63
CA GLU A 34 15.00 -3.97 -7.01
C GLU A 34 14.09 -4.67 -8.02
N LYS A 35 13.77 -5.92 -7.77
CA LYS A 35 12.87 -6.71 -8.62
C LYS A 35 11.40 -6.28 -8.55
N LEU A 36 10.92 -5.82 -7.38
CA LEU A 36 9.51 -5.51 -7.15
C LEU A 36 9.16 -4.04 -7.41
N MET A 37 10.12 -3.14 -7.20
CA MET A 37 9.94 -1.70 -7.33
C MET A 37 9.36 -1.25 -8.69
N PRO A 38 9.75 -1.83 -9.85
CA PRO A 38 9.21 -1.43 -11.15
C PRO A 38 7.70 -1.64 -11.31
N ALA A 39 7.12 -2.55 -10.52
CA ALA A 39 5.68 -2.80 -10.54
C ALA A 39 4.90 -1.92 -9.55
N VAL A 40 5.58 -1.12 -8.72
CA VAL A 40 4.93 -0.20 -7.76
C VAL A 40 4.91 1.21 -8.34
N VAL A 41 3.74 1.83 -8.29
CA VAL A 41 3.50 3.14 -8.90
C VAL A 41 3.01 4.17 -7.89
N ASN A 42 3.24 5.44 -8.19
CA ASN A 42 2.58 6.55 -7.54
C ASN A 42 1.25 6.83 -8.24
N ILE A 43 0.25 7.18 -7.46
CA ILE A 43 -1.04 7.63 -7.96
C ILE A 43 -1.26 9.05 -7.48
N SER A 44 -1.49 9.95 -8.42
CA SER A 44 -1.88 11.33 -8.15
C SER A 44 -3.25 11.60 -8.75
N THR A 45 -4.10 12.26 -7.97
CA THR A 45 -5.44 12.64 -8.39
C THR A 45 -5.58 14.16 -8.40
N SER A 46 -6.41 14.69 -9.27
CA SER A 46 -6.84 16.08 -9.21
C SER A 46 -8.34 16.17 -9.02
N THR A 47 -8.75 17.06 -8.13
CA THR A 47 -10.15 17.36 -7.83
C THR A 47 -10.31 18.87 -7.74
N THR A 48 -11.34 19.40 -8.39
CA THR A 48 -11.65 20.83 -8.29
C THR A 48 -12.55 21.06 -7.07
N VAL A 49 -11.98 21.61 -6.01
CA VAL A 49 -12.75 22.01 -4.83
C VAL A 49 -13.20 23.46 -4.99
N VAL A 50 -14.51 23.65 -5.06
CA VAL A 50 -15.12 24.99 -5.02
C VAL A 50 -15.33 25.35 -3.55
N LYS A 51 -14.47 26.16 -2.95
CA LYS A 51 -14.72 26.75 -1.63
C LYS A 51 -15.53 28.04 -1.82
N ASN A 52 -16.76 28.04 -1.37
CA ASN A 52 -17.47 29.29 -1.12
C ASN A 52 -16.80 29.94 0.11
N VAL A 53 -15.89 30.84 -0.17
CA VAL A 53 -15.30 31.65 0.89
C VAL A 53 -16.28 32.80 1.13
N ASN A 54 -17.28 32.59 1.99
CA ASN A 54 -17.97 33.71 2.59
C ASN A 54 -17.16 34.10 3.83
N PRO A 55 -16.33 35.15 3.77
CA PRO A 55 -15.45 35.53 4.90
C PRO A 55 -16.24 36.11 6.09
N PHE A 56 -17.55 36.27 5.93
CA PHE A 56 -18.42 36.90 6.95
C PHE A 56 -19.51 35.93 7.36
N PRO A 57 -19.74 35.79 8.69
CA PRO A 57 -20.80 34.93 9.25
C PRO A 57 -22.20 35.53 9.13
N PHE A 58 -22.39 36.66 8.41
CA PHE A 58 -23.67 37.36 8.27
C PHE A 58 -23.87 37.81 6.82
N GLU A 59 -25.14 37.83 6.40
CA GLU A 59 -25.58 38.37 5.12
C GLU A 59 -25.91 39.83 5.25
N PHE A 60 -25.48 40.67 4.31
CA PHE A 60 -25.84 42.09 4.31
C PHE A 60 -27.26 42.26 3.76
N PRO A 61 -28.04 43.24 4.29
CA PRO A 61 -29.34 43.55 3.73
C PRO A 61 -29.24 43.92 2.25
N PRO A 62 -30.21 43.47 1.40
CA PRO A 62 -30.25 43.87 -0.01
C PRO A 62 -30.26 45.40 -0.18
N GLY A 63 -29.39 45.92 -1.07
CA GLY A 63 -29.26 47.35 -1.32
C GLY A 63 -28.26 48.07 -0.43
N SER A 64 -27.48 47.37 0.37
CA SER A 64 -26.37 47.96 1.14
C SER A 64 -25.28 48.49 0.20
N PRO A 65 -24.68 49.69 0.45
CA PRO A 65 -23.55 50.20 -0.35
C PRO A 65 -22.33 49.30 -0.34
N PHE A 66 -22.28 48.33 0.56
CA PHE A 66 -21.19 47.36 0.69
C PHE A 66 -21.47 46.03 -0.03
N GLU A 67 -22.70 45.79 -0.51
CA GLU A 67 -23.11 44.55 -1.18
C GLU A 67 -22.21 44.22 -2.39
N ASP A 68 -21.96 45.24 -3.24
CA ASP A 68 -21.16 45.03 -4.46
C ASP A 68 -19.67 44.83 -4.15
N MET A 69 -19.15 45.53 -3.12
CA MET A 69 -17.77 45.35 -2.68
C MET A 69 -17.55 43.93 -2.07
N PHE A 70 -18.55 43.40 -1.39
CA PHE A 70 -18.47 42.08 -0.75
C PHE A 70 -18.81 40.91 -1.69
N LYS A 71 -19.60 41.16 -2.77
CA LYS A 71 -19.78 40.19 -3.86
C LYS A 71 -18.44 39.84 -4.56
N GLU A 72 -17.54 40.81 -4.67
CA GLU A 72 -16.23 40.62 -5.27
C GLU A 72 -15.31 39.74 -4.40
N PHE A 73 -15.45 39.79 -3.06
CA PHE A 73 -14.72 38.91 -2.12
C PHE A 73 -15.36 37.52 -1.95
N GLY A 74 -16.63 37.36 -2.30
CA GLY A 74 -17.38 36.08 -2.22
C GLY A 74 -17.31 35.22 -3.47
N THR A 75 -16.44 35.54 -4.44
CA THR A 75 -16.29 34.72 -5.63
C THR A 75 -15.77 33.32 -5.29
N PRO A 76 -16.47 32.26 -5.73
CA PRO A 76 -16.03 30.89 -5.50
C PRO A 76 -14.63 30.66 -6.05
N GLN A 77 -13.65 30.50 -5.20
CA GLN A 77 -12.30 30.14 -5.64
C GLN A 77 -12.26 28.64 -5.94
N LYS A 78 -12.09 28.31 -7.21
CA LYS A 78 -11.76 26.95 -7.66
C LYS A 78 -10.31 26.66 -7.27
N ARG A 79 -10.10 25.79 -6.30
CA ARG A 79 -8.76 25.26 -5.99
C ARG A 79 -8.67 23.82 -6.50
N LYS A 80 -7.61 23.51 -7.21
CA LYS A 80 -7.26 22.12 -7.49
C LYS A 80 -6.63 21.52 -6.22
N SER A 81 -7.25 20.49 -5.68
CA SER A 81 -6.70 19.64 -4.62
C SER A 81 -6.12 18.39 -5.27
N SER A 82 -4.98 17.94 -4.79
CA SER A 82 -4.35 16.70 -5.24
C SER A 82 -4.26 15.76 -4.05
N ALA A 83 -4.71 14.52 -4.22
CA ALA A 83 -4.37 13.44 -3.30
C ALA A 83 -3.26 12.58 -3.91
N LEU A 84 -2.44 11.99 -3.04
CA LEU A 84 -1.32 11.14 -3.42
C LEU A 84 -1.46 9.80 -2.72
N GLY A 85 -1.18 8.73 -3.46
CA GLY A 85 -1.17 7.38 -2.96
C GLY A 85 -0.22 6.50 -3.76
N SER A 86 -0.24 5.23 -3.46
CA SER A 86 0.51 4.19 -4.14
C SER A 86 -0.43 3.19 -4.80
N GLY A 87 0.10 2.41 -5.70
CA GLY A 87 -0.58 1.30 -6.32
C GLY A 87 0.42 0.30 -6.88
N PHE A 88 -0.07 -0.78 -7.44
CA PHE A 88 0.79 -1.79 -8.06
C PHE A 88 0.15 -2.40 -9.30
N ILE A 89 0.99 -2.77 -10.25
CA ILE A 89 0.60 -3.28 -11.56
C ILE A 89 0.46 -4.80 -11.49
N ILE A 90 -0.69 -5.31 -11.91
CA ILE A 90 -1.02 -6.75 -11.89
C ILE A 90 -1.07 -7.39 -13.28
N ASP A 91 -1.12 -6.58 -14.33
CA ASP A 91 -1.13 -7.05 -15.72
C ASP A 91 -0.20 -6.20 -16.58
N LYS A 92 0.51 -6.83 -17.53
CA LYS A 92 1.46 -6.16 -18.43
C LYS A 92 0.85 -5.06 -19.29
N LYS A 93 -0.46 -5.05 -19.46
CA LYS A 93 -1.20 -3.99 -20.16
C LYS A 93 -1.51 -2.78 -19.27
N GLY A 94 -1.00 -2.75 -18.03
CA GLY A 94 -1.14 -1.62 -17.12
C GLY A 94 -2.45 -1.63 -16.31
N ILE A 95 -2.90 -2.79 -15.86
CA ILE A 95 -3.95 -2.86 -14.84
C ILE A 95 -3.30 -2.65 -13.49
N VAL A 96 -3.80 -1.66 -12.74
CA VAL A 96 -3.27 -1.21 -11.45
C VAL A 96 -4.32 -1.41 -10.37
N ILE A 97 -3.90 -1.89 -9.22
CA ILE A 97 -4.71 -1.94 -8.00
C ILE A 97 -4.21 -0.87 -7.03
N THR A 98 -5.16 -0.23 -6.37
CA THR A 98 -4.96 0.75 -5.28
C THR A 98 -6.13 0.74 -4.32
N ASN A 99 -6.12 1.58 -3.31
CA ASN A 99 -7.29 1.79 -2.45
C ASN A 99 -8.33 2.71 -3.10
N ASN A 100 -9.61 2.47 -2.79
CA ASN A 100 -10.70 3.29 -3.30
C ASN A 100 -10.62 4.73 -2.78
N HIS A 101 -10.28 4.93 -1.50
CA HIS A 101 -10.17 6.28 -0.92
C HIS A 101 -9.09 7.14 -1.60
N VAL A 102 -8.04 6.55 -2.19
CA VAL A 102 -6.98 7.27 -2.93
C VAL A 102 -7.53 7.99 -4.16
N ILE A 103 -8.55 7.40 -4.80
CA ILE A 103 -9.11 7.92 -6.06
C ILE A 103 -10.52 8.49 -5.89
N GLN A 104 -11.05 8.48 -4.69
CA GLN A 104 -12.42 8.92 -4.41
C GLN A 104 -12.61 10.40 -4.78
N GLY A 105 -13.59 10.68 -5.62
CA GLY A 105 -13.89 12.04 -6.08
C GLY A 105 -12.90 12.64 -7.08
N ALA A 106 -11.97 11.83 -7.61
CA ALA A 106 -11.00 12.29 -8.59
C ALA A 106 -11.65 12.63 -9.95
N GLU A 107 -11.33 13.79 -10.50
CA GLU A 107 -11.67 14.18 -11.88
C GLU A 107 -10.67 13.59 -12.87
N ASP A 108 -9.38 13.66 -12.55
CA ASP A 108 -8.30 13.08 -13.32
C ASP A 108 -7.42 12.23 -12.41
N ILE A 109 -6.94 11.09 -12.96
CA ILE A 109 -6.03 10.17 -12.30
C ILE A 109 -4.78 10.02 -13.15
N PHE A 110 -3.63 10.23 -12.55
CA PHE A 110 -2.33 10.04 -13.17
C PHE A 110 -1.54 8.99 -12.39
N ILE A 111 -0.84 8.14 -13.13
CA ILE A 111 0.03 7.10 -12.60
C ILE A 111 1.44 7.42 -13.03
N ARG A 112 2.34 7.53 -12.04
CA ARG A 112 3.77 7.74 -12.27
C ARG A 112 4.53 6.49 -11.88
N THR A 113 5.29 5.97 -12.84
CA THR A 113 6.16 4.82 -12.65
C THR A 113 7.44 5.21 -11.91
N ASN A 114 8.19 4.21 -11.46
CA ASN A 114 9.50 4.38 -10.83
C ASN A 114 10.55 5.01 -11.80
N GLU A 115 10.35 4.90 -13.12
CA GLU A 115 11.15 5.59 -14.15
C GLU A 115 10.75 7.06 -14.37
N ASN A 116 9.88 7.63 -13.52
CA ASN A 116 9.33 8.99 -13.65
C ASN A 116 8.49 9.23 -14.92
N LYS A 117 8.01 8.20 -15.57
CA LYS A 117 7.04 8.35 -16.66
C LYS A 117 5.65 8.50 -16.06
N GLU A 118 4.90 9.47 -16.56
CA GLU A 118 3.53 9.75 -16.12
C GLU A 118 2.52 9.37 -17.20
N TYR A 119 1.45 8.71 -16.80
CA TYR A 119 0.39 8.23 -17.68
C TYR A 119 -0.97 8.63 -17.10
N LYS A 120 -1.91 8.95 -17.98
CA LYS A 120 -3.31 9.09 -17.60
C LYS A 120 -3.90 7.68 -17.37
N ALA A 121 -4.78 7.56 -16.37
CA ALA A 121 -5.48 6.33 -16.09
C ALA A 121 -6.99 6.54 -16.04
N LYS A 122 -7.74 5.45 -16.25
CA LYS A 122 -9.19 5.40 -16.08
C LYS A 122 -9.56 4.36 -15.05
N ILE A 123 -10.65 4.59 -14.35
CA ILE A 123 -11.24 3.64 -13.40
C ILE A 123 -11.91 2.51 -14.20
N LEU A 124 -11.55 1.26 -13.86
CA LEU A 124 -12.25 0.07 -14.35
C LEU A 124 -13.35 -0.38 -13.38
N GLY A 125 -13.11 -0.21 -12.09
CA GLY A 125 -14.07 -0.55 -11.05
C GLY A 125 -13.58 -0.14 -9.67
N THR A 126 -14.52 0.00 -8.74
CA THR A 126 -14.26 0.34 -7.33
C THR A 126 -15.15 -0.48 -6.42
N ASP A 127 -14.63 -0.83 -5.27
CA ASP A 127 -15.40 -1.41 -4.17
C ASP A 127 -15.11 -0.62 -2.89
N PRO A 128 -16.01 0.31 -2.50
CA PRO A 128 -15.87 1.07 -1.26
C PRO A 128 -15.94 0.22 0.02
N LEU A 129 -16.54 -0.97 -0.04
CA LEU A 129 -16.70 -1.82 1.14
C LEU A 129 -15.41 -2.57 1.51
N SER A 130 -14.58 -2.88 0.51
CA SER A 130 -13.25 -3.47 0.70
C SER A 130 -12.12 -2.45 0.53
N ASP A 131 -12.47 -1.19 0.24
CA ASP A 131 -11.54 -0.10 -0.08
C ASP A 131 -10.57 -0.44 -1.23
N VAL A 132 -11.05 -1.09 -2.28
CA VAL A 132 -10.24 -1.48 -3.45
C VAL A 132 -10.71 -0.73 -4.69
N ALA A 133 -9.75 -0.28 -5.49
CA ALA A 133 -9.98 0.27 -6.82
C ALA A 133 -9.07 -0.37 -7.87
N VAL A 134 -9.60 -0.55 -9.07
CA VAL A 134 -8.89 -1.09 -10.23
C VAL A 134 -8.85 -0.02 -11.30
N LEU A 135 -7.64 0.29 -11.76
CA LEU A 135 -7.36 1.31 -12.77
C LEU A 135 -6.74 0.68 -14.02
N GLN A 136 -6.91 1.34 -15.15
CA GLN A 136 -6.22 1.02 -16.41
C GLN A 136 -5.36 2.20 -16.82
N ILE A 137 -4.07 2.00 -16.97
CA ILE A 137 -3.15 2.95 -17.60
C ILE A 137 -3.50 3.05 -19.08
N ILE A 138 -3.59 4.27 -19.60
CA ILE A 138 -3.92 4.54 -21.01
C ILE A 138 -2.62 4.67 -21.80
N THR A 139 -2.11 3.55 -22.31
CA THR A 139 -0.87 3.46 -23.10
C THR A 139 -0.75 2.10 -23.78
N ASP A 140 0.14 1.99 -24.76
CA ASP A 140 0.56 0.75 -25.40
C ASP A 140 1.85 0.16 -24.79
N ASP A 141 2.45 0.86 -23.82
CA ASP A 141 3.64 0.40 -23.11
C ASP A 141 3.36 -0.89 -22.32
N LYS A 142 4.42 -1.63 -22.05
CA LYS A 142 4.40 -2.84 -21.25
C LYS A 142 5.02 -2.58 -19.88
N PHE A 143 4.50 -3.26 -18.87
CA PHE A 143 4.89 -3.05 -17.48
C PHE A 143 5.34 -4.34 -16.81
N GLU A 144 6.22 -4.21 -15.81
CA GLU A 144 6.47 -5.27 -14.85
C GLU A 144 5.27 -5.42 -13.92
N THR A 145 5.06 -6.65 -13.44
CA THR A 145 3.85 -6.99 -12.67
C THR A 145 4.20 -7.72 -11.39
N VAL A 146 3.37 -7.52 -10.36
CA VAL A 146 3.44 -8.29 -9.13
C VAL A 146 2.78 -9.66 -9.30
N LYS A 147 3.19 -10.62 -8.45
CA LYS A 147 2.55 -11.94 -8.34
C LYS A 147 1.71 -12.00 -7.09
N PHE A 148 0.48 -12.48 -7.19
CA PHE A 148 -0.34 -12.75 -6.02
C PHE A 148 0.22 -13.92 -5.21
N GLY A 149 0.22 -13.77 -3.90
CA GLY A 149 0.49 -14.82 -2.93
C GLY A 149 -0.80 -15.34 -2.31
N ASN A 150 -0.66 -16.31 -1.43
CA ASN A 150 -1.74 -16.77 -0.57
C ASN A 150 -1.52 -16.20 0.83
N SER A 151 -2.30 -15.19 1.22
CA SER A 151 -2.23 -14.54 2.54
C SER A 151 -2.61 -15.49 3.67
N ASP A 152 -3.42 -16.54 3.41
CA ASP A 152 -3.79 -17.51 4.43
C ASP A 152 -2.61 -18.34 4.94
N THR A 153 -1.56 -18.45 4.14
CA THR A 153 -0.33 -19.16 4.51
C THR A 153 0.66 -18.30 5.29
N ALA A 154 0.43 -16.99 5.39
CA ALA A 154 1.29 -16.09 6.16
C ALA A 154 1.15 -16.38 7.66
N ARG A 155 2.26 -16.46 8.37
CA ARG A 155 2.30 -16.75 9.81
C ARG A 155 2.75 -15.53 10.59
N ILE A 156 2.30 -15.40 11.81
CA ILE A 156 2.84 -14.41 12.75
C ILE A 156 4.33 -14.65 12.90
N GLY A 157 5.14 -13.61 12.75
CA GLY A 157 6.58 -13.67 12.75
C GLY A 157 7.24 -13.79 11.36
N ASP A 158 6.49 -14.07 10.29
CA ASP A 158 7.05 -14.08 8.93
C ASP A 158 7.46 -12.66 8.50
N TRP A 159 8.63 -12.52 7.86
CA TRP A 159 9.09 -11.26 7.31
C TRP A 159 8.21 -10.77 6.16
N VAL A 160 7.94 -9.48 6.15
CA VAL A 160 7.20 -8.78 5.09
C VAL A 160 7.89 -7.47 4.74
N ILE A 161 7.70 -7.04 3.50
CA ILE A 161 8.13 -5.72 3.03
C ILE A 161 6.93 -4.97 2.46
N ALA A 162 6.78 -3.72 2.87
CA ALA A 162 5.82 -2.80 2.28
C ALA A 162 6.57 -1.86 1.34
N ILE A 163 6.05 -1.69 0.13
CA ILE A 163 6.62 -0.80 -0.88
C ILE A 163 5.57 0.23 -1.25
N GLY A 164 5.91 1.50 -1.13
CA GLY A 164 5.10 2.61 -1.59
C GLY A 164 5.89 3.55 -2.48
N ASN A 165 5.18 4.42 -3.18
CA ASN A 165 5.79 5.49 -3.98
C ASN A 165 5.07 6.82 -3.75
N PRO A 166 5.06 7.32 -2.50
CA PRO A 166 4.17 8.42 -2.07
C PRO A 166 4.34 9.73 -2.85
N PHE A 167 5.50 9.98 -3.41
CA PHE A 167 5.78 11.25 -4.12
C PHE A 167 6.29 11.04 -5.55
N GLY A 168 6.30 9.81 -6.04
CA GLY A 168 6.91 9.50 -7.35
C GLY A 168 8.42 9.71 -7.38
N LEU A 169 9.09 9.72 -6.21
CA LEU A 169 10.52 10.02 -6.06
C LEU A 169 11.41 8.77 -6.00
N GLY A 170 10.94 7.63 -6.51
CA GLY A 170 11.75 6.40 -6.56
C GLY A 170 11.35 5.33 -5.56
N GLY A 171 10.21 5.51 -4.88
CA GLY A 171 9.67 4.53 -3.96
C GLY A 171 10.26 4.55 -2.55
N THR A 172 9.49 4.03 -1.61
CA THR A 172 9.89 3.85 -0.20
C THR A 172 9.65 2.41 0.19
N VAL A 173 10.63 1.80 0.83
CA VAL A 173 10.57 0.41 1.28
C VAL A 173 10.70 0.37 2.80
N THR A 174 9.79 -0.35 3.43
CA THR A 174 9.85 -0.65 4.85
C THR A 174 9.74 -2.15 5.06
N ALA A 175 10.43 -2.68 6.07
CA ALA A 175 10.40 -4.09 6.40
C ALA A 175 9.95 -4.28 7.85
N GLY A 176 9.26 -5.36 8.09
CA GLY A 176 8.78 -5.77 9.39
C GLY A 176 8.34 -7.23 9.37
N ILE A 177 7.51 -7.61 10.32
CA ILE A 177 6.94 -8.96 10.41
C ILE A 177 5.43 -8.90 10.39
N VAL A 178 4.79 -10.00 10.10
CA VAL A 178 3.37 -10.20 10.41
C VAL A 178 3.23 -10.24 11.92
N SER A 179 2.68 -9.19 12.53
CA SER A 179 2.51 -9.07 13.98
C SER A 179 1.22 -9.76 14.46
N ALA A 180 0.17 -9.71 13.64
CA ALA A 180 -1.09 -10.41 13.88
C ALA A 180 -1.84 -10.65 12.57
N ARG A 181 -2.86 -11.51 12.62
CA ARG A 181 -3.76 -11.83 11.51
C ARG A 181 -5.22 -11.75 11.98
N ASN A 182 -6.11 -11.71 11.00
CA ASN A 182 -7.56 -11.72 11.22
C ASN A 182 -7.99 -10.59 12.18
N ARG A 183 -7.41 -9.39 11.97
CA ARG A 183 -7.78 -8.20 12.75
C ARG A 183 -9.01 -7.56 12.16
N ASN A 184 -10.01 -7.40 13.02
CA ASN A 184 -11.18 -6.58 12.77
C ASN A 184 -11.07 -5.34 13.66
N ILE A 185 -11.05 -4.15 13.05
CA ILE A 185 -10.88 -2.87 13.75
C ILE A 185 -12.14 -2.01 13.69
N GLY A 186 -13.22 -2.52 13.08
CA GLY A 186 -14.53 -1.87 13.03
C GLY A 186 -14.65 -0.72 12.03
N MET A 187 -13.76 -0.66 11.04
CA MET A 187 -13.72 0.42 10.04
C MET A 187 -14.48 0.07 8.77
N ALA A 188 -14.56 -1.23 8.42
CA ALA A 188 -15.25 -1.71 7.23
C ALA A 188 -16.14 -2.91 7.53
N ARG A 189 -17.04 -3.24 6.59
CA ARG A 189 -17.97 -4.37 6.75
C ARG A 189 -17.28 -5.73 6.59
N TYR A 190 -16.21 -5.76 5.83
CA TYR A 190 -15.41 -6.96 5.56
C TYR A 190 -13.98 -6.67 5.96
N GLU A 191 -13.59 -7.12 7.13
CA GLU A 191 -12.26 -6.90 7.69
C GLU A 191 -11.58 -8.22 8.01
N ASP A 192 -10.44 -8.43 7.39
CA ASP A 192 -9.50 -9.51 7.70
C ASP A 192 -8.09 -8.98 7.50
N PHE A 193 -7.69 -8.04 8.37
CA PHE A 193 -6.42 -7.33 8.21
C PHE A 193 -5.23 -8.14 8.73
N ILE A 194 -4.11 -8.02 8.02
CA ILE A 194 -2.79 -8.40 8.48
C ILE A 194 -2.19 -7.20 9.21
N GLN A 195 -1.85 -7.36 10.48
CA GLN A 195 -1.09 -6.37 11.23
C GLN A 195 0.40 -6.58 10.99
N THR A 196 1.14 -5.51 10.73
CA THR A 196 2.60 -5.52 10.60
C THR A 196 3.21 -4.37 11.39
N ASP A 197 4.47 -4.50 11.79
CA ASP A 197 5.30 -3.44 12.35
C ASP A 197 6.18 -2.76 11.29
N ALA A 198 6.09 -3.16 10.02
CA ALA A 198 6.63 -2.39 8.91
C ALA A 198 6.00 -0.98 8.92
N SER A 199 6.82 0.05 8.87
CA SER A 199 6.33 1.44 8.95
C SER A 199 5.43 1.79 7.77
N ILE A 200 4.17 2.09 8.05
CA ILE A 200 3.21 2.60 7.08
C ILE A 200 3.07 4.11 7.31
N ASN A 201 3.29 4.89 6.28
CA ASN A 201 3.24 6.35 6.30
C ASN A 201 2.25 6.87 5.26
N SER A 202 1.85 8.14 5.39
CA SER A 202 1.02 8.82 4.41
C SER A 202 1.61 8.69 3.00
N GLY A 203 0.76 8.28 2.02
CA GLY A 203 1.15 8.02 0.64
C GLY A 203 1.56 6.58 0.34
N ASN A 204 1.73 5.70 1.35
CA ASN A 204 1.84 4.26 1.12
C ASN A 204 0.47 3.59 0.88
N SER A 205 -0.64 4.31 1.14
CA SER A 205 -2.01 3.83 0.90
C SER A 205 -2.16 3.30 -0.52
N GLY A 206 -2.70 2.09 -0.65
CA GLY A 206 -2.80 1.36 -1.91
C GLY A 206 -1.52 0.65 -2.34
N GLY A 207 -0.41 0.83 -1.64
CA GLY A 207 0.84 0.12 -1.88
C GLY A 207 0.78 -1.35 -1.46
N PRO A 208 1.61 -2.21 -2.07
CA PRO A 208 1.62 -3.65 -1.82
C PRO A 208 2.43 -4.02 -0.57
N LEU A 209 1.95 -5.06 0.13
CA LEU A 209 2.69 -5.80 1.15
C LEU A 209 3.12 -7.15 0.57
N PHE A 210 4.43 -7.42 0.56
CA PHE A 210 5.00 -8.63 -0.01
C PHE A 210 5.59 -9.56 1.06
N ASN A 211 5.53 -10.86 0.79
CA ASN A 211 6.34 -11.83 1.52
C ASN A 211 7.77 -11.89 0.95
N MET A 212 8.64 -12.68 1.58
CA MET A 212 10.05 -12.85 1.17
C MET A 212 10.24 -13.56 -0.16
N LYS A 213 9.19 -14.12 -0.76
CA LYS A 213 9.19 -14.70 -2.11
C LYS A 213 8.81 -13.68 -3.19
N GLY A 214 8.52 -12.42 -2.81
CA GLY A 214 8.04 -11.36 -3.69
C GLY A 214 6.60 -11.55 -4.15
N CYS A 215 5.80 -12.28 -3.37
CA CYS A 215 4.38 -12.45 -3.65
C CYS A 215 3.57 -11.49 -2.78
N LEU A 216 2.59 -10.84 -3.41
CA LEU A 216 1.65 -9.92 -2.77
C LEU A 216 0.81 -10.67 -1.73
N LEU A 217 0.78 -10.16 -0.51
CA LEU A 217 -0.08 -10.66 0.55
C LEU A 217 -1.31 -9.76 0.74
N TYR A 218 -1.13 -8.44 0.67
CA TYR A 218 -2.17 -7.48 1.00
C TYR A 218 -1.88 -6.08 0.42
N THR A 219 -2.95 -5.25 0.28
CA THR A 219 -2.86 -3.81 0.05
C THR A 219 -2.97 -3.07 1.37
N SER A 220 -2.18 -2.03 1.59
CA SER A 220 -2.16 -1.32 2.87
C SER A 220 -3.13 -0.12 2.87
N PRO A 221 -4.22 -0.10 3.65
CA PRO A 221 -4.83 1.14 4.06
C PRO A 221 -3.96 1.81 5.13
N SER A 222 -3.75 3.12 5.04
CA SER A 222 -3.08 3.86 6.12
C SER A 222 -4.09 4.21 7.22
N PRO A 223 -3.81 3.94 8.50
CA PRO A 223 -4.71 4.32 9.60
C PRO A 223 -4.94 5.83 9.73
N ARG A 224 -4.09 6.65 9.10
CA ARG A 224 -4.18 8.13 9.16
C ARG A 224 -5.13 8.73 8.14
N ASP A 225 -5.57 7.97 7.15
CA ASP A 225 -6.42 8.48 6.06
C ASP A 225 -7.89 8.59 6.48
N HIS A 226 -8.24 8.14 7.69
CA HIS A 226 -9.60 8.14 8.23
C HIS A 226 -9.87 9.22 9.28
N GLU A 227 -8.88 10.09 9.59
CA GLU A 227 -9.02 11.19 10.56
C GLU A 227 -9.30 12.57 9.92
N GLN A 228 -9.88 12.60 8.71
CA GLN A 228 -10.23 13.87 8.04
C GLN A 228 -11.74 14.03 7.88
#